data_271ef12702735aa01193e6e8816b8be2
#
_entry.id   271ef12702735aa01193e6e8816b8be2
#
_cell.length_a   1.000
_cell.length_b   1.000
_cell.length_c   1.000
_cell.angle_alpha   90.00
_cell.angle_beta   90.00
_cell.angle_gamma   90.00
#
_symmetry.space_group_name_H-M   'P 1'
#
loop_
_entity.id
_entity.type
_entity.pdbx_description
1 polymer ?
#
loop_
_entity_poly.entity_id
_entity_poly.type
_entity_poly.pdbx_seq_one_letter_code
_entity_poly.pdbx_strand_id
1 'polypeptide(L)' 'MDKTAIGAATRGTEQEICKVRVQSTPEEISHFHELLDRCEELGLCNVINFSEMFANKGTSKYYRAYSDVIIRMEGENE' A
#
# COMPACT_ATOMS: atom_id res chain seq x y z
N MET A 1 -20.78 1.69 -8.99
CA MET A 1 -20.34 1.55 -9.20
C MET A 1 -20.03 1.35 -9.53
N ASP A 2 -19.94 1.17 -9.47
CA ASP A 2 -19.55 0.80 -9.76
C ASP A 2 -18.72 0.71 -9.81
N LYS A 3 -18.22 0.79 -9.42
CA LYS A 3 -17.37 0.51 -9.48
C LYS A 3 -17.05 -0.48 -9.23
N THR A 4 -17.42 -0.70 -8.50
CA THR A 4 -17.33 -1.71 -8.16
C THR A 4 -17.27 -2.79 -8.94
N ALA A 5 -18.08 -3.14 -9.41
CA ALA A 5 -17.98 -4.09 -10.35
C ALA A 5 -16.86 -3.88 -11.22
N ILE A 6 -16.47 -2.74 -11.18
CA ILE A 6 -15.40 -2.39 -11.95
C ILE A 6 -14.22 -3.20 -11.69
N GLY A 7 -13.98 -3.47 -10.46
CA GLY A 7 -12.84 -4.23 -10.14
C GLY A 7 -12.88 -5.58 -10.78
N ALA A 8 -14.04 -6.09 -10.91
CA ALA A 8 -14.16 -7.40 -11.49
C ALA A 8 -13.71 -7.39 -12.91
N ALA A 9 -13.98 -6.33 -13.57
CA ALA A 9 -13.65 -6.29 -14.96
C ALA A 9 -12.17 -6.34 -15.22
N THR A 10 -11.43 -5.79 -14.32
CA THR A 10 -10.01 -5.73 -14.59
C THR A 10 -9.26 -6.87 -14.01
N ARG A 11 -9.93 -7.68 -13.28
CA ARG A 11 -9.29 -8.75 -12.64
C ARG A 11 -8.76 -9.74 -13.63
N GLY A 12 -7.61 -10.26 -13.40
CA GLY A 12 -7.07 -11.25 -14.27
C GLY A 12 -6.23 -10.71 -15.38
N THR A 13 -6.47 -9.52 -15.80
CA THR A 13 -5.67 -8.99 -16.89
C THR A 13 -4.82 -7.83 -16.46
N GLU A 14 -5.31 -7.08 -15.52
CA GLU A 14 -4.57 -5.94 -15.03
C GLU A 14 -4.73 -5.86 -13.57
N GLN A 15 -3.73 -5.36 -12.91
CA GLN A 15 -3.81 -5.16 -11.49
C GLN A 15 -3.79 -3.70 -11.19
N GLU A 16 -4.63 -3.33 -10.27
CA GLU A 16 -4.72 -1.95 -9.86
C GLU A 16 -3.63 -1.66 -8.86
N ILE A 17 -3.14 -0.46 -8.89
CA ILE A 17 -2.16 -0.02 -7.91
C ILE A 17 -2.91 0.59 -6.75
N CYS A 18 -2.67 0.05 -5.58
CA CYS A 18 -3.28 0.56 -4.37
C CYS A 18 -2.37 1.65 -3.83
N LYS A 19 -2.88 2.86 -3.74
CA LYS A 19 -2.10 3.97 -3.25
C LYS A 19 -2.34 4.12 -1.78
N VAL A 20 -1.28 4.02 -1.01
CA VAL A 20 -1.39 4.00 0.44
C VAL A 20 -0.73 5.23 1.00
N ARG A 21 -1.42 5.89 1.89
CA ARG A 21 -0.85 6.98 2.65
C ARG A 21 -0.84 6.57 4.10
N VAL A 22 0.31 6.65 4.74
CA VAL A 22 0.40 6.33 6.15
C VAL A 22 0.91 7.55 6.87
N GLN A 23 0.35 7.83 8.02
CA GLN A 23 0.71 8.99 8.80
C GLN A 23 0.87 8.57 10.24
N SER A 24 2.05 8.80 10.78
CA SER A 24 2.32 8.45 12.17
C SER A 24 3.69 9.03 12.51
N THR A 25 4.26 8.55 13.60
CA THR A 25 5.64 8.93 13.90
C THR A 25 6.55 8.20 12.94
N PRO A 26 7.76 8.71 12.72
CA PRO A 26 8.67 8.05 11.81
C PRO A 26 8.93 6.60 12.18
N GLU A 27 8.99 6.33 13.47
CA GLU A 27 9.23 4.99 13.93
C GLU A 27 8.12 4.05 13.53
N GLU A 28 6.88 4.51 13.72
CA GLU A 28 5.74 3.71 13.34
C GLU A 28 5.68 3.51 11.83
N ILE A 29 6.02 4.53 11.08
CA ILE A 29 6.00 4.42 9.64
C ILE A 29 7.02 3.40 9.18
N SER A 30 8.19 3.39 9.81
CA SER A 30 9.20 2.40 9.47
C SER A 30 8.69 0.99 9.75
N HIS A 31 8.00 0.82 10.85
CA HIS A 31 7.46 -0.49 11.16
C HIS A 31 6.37 -0.88 10.17
N PHE A 32 5.61 0.09 9.69
CA PHE A 32 4.60 -0.21 8.71
C PHE A 32 5.25 -0.69 7.41
N HIS A 33 6.36 -0.07 7.04
CA HIS A 33 7.06 -0.49 5.84
C HIS A 33 7.61 -1.90 6.01
N GLU A 34 8.10 -2.23 7.20
CA GLU A 34 8.54 -3.58 7.46
C GLU A 34 7.40 -4.57 7.34
N LEU A 35 6.24 -4.16 7.80
CA LEU A 35 5.08 -5.02 7.69
C LEU A 35 4.76 -5.29 6.22
N LEU A 36 4.84 -4.27 5.40
CA LEU A 36 4.59 -4.46 3.97
C LEU A 36 5.63 -5.39 3.36
N ASP A 37 6.89 -5.25 3.79
CA ASP A 37 7.92 -6.13 3.27
C ASP A 37 7.63 -7.58 3.62
N ARG A 38 7.13 -7.82 4.83
CA ARG A 38 6.80 -9.16 5.21
C ARG A 38 5.62 -9.69 4.41
N CYS A 39 4.67 -8.82 4.15
CA CYS A 39 3.54 -9.23 3.32
C CYS A 39 4.02 -9.61 1.92
N GLU A 40 4.99 -8.89 1.42
CA GLU A 40 5.51 -9.20 0.11
C GLU A 40 6.23 -10.53 0.11
N GLU A 41 6.99 -10.80 1.16
CA GLU A 41 7.67 -12.07 1.29
C GLU A 41 6.69 -13.22 1.33
N LEU A 42 5.53 -12.98 1.92
CA LEU A 42 4.53 -14.01 2.02
C LEU A 42 3.67 -14.14 0.78
N GLY A 43 3.93 -13.30 -0.20
CA GLY A 43 3.17 -13.39 -1.45
C GLY A 43 1.82 -12.74 -1.39
N LEU A 44 1.60 -11.87 -0.42
CA LEU A 44 0.30 -11.24 -0.30
C LEU A 44 0.19 -9.95 -1.08
N CYS A 45 1.31 -9.36 -1.41
CA CYS A 45 1.30 -8.13 -2.18
C CYS A 45 2.65 -7.93 -2.83
N ASN A 46 2.71 -6.98 -3.74
CA ASN A 46 3.98 -6.53 -4.29
C ASN A 46 4.08 -5.04 -4.04
N VAL A 47 5.17 -4.64 -3.43
CA VAL A 47 5.38 -3.24 -3.13
C VAL A 47 6.19 -2.65 -4.27
N ILE A 48 5.62 -1.67 -4.95
CA ILE A 48 6.29 -1.07 -6.09
C ILE A 48 7.28 -0.03 -5.63
N ASN A 49 6.87 0.80 -4.70
CA ASN A 49 7.81 1.78 -4.18
C ASN A 49 7.29 2.37 -2.88
N PHE A 50 8.19 2.97 -2.15
CA PHE A 50 7.88 3.76 -0.96
C PHE A 50 8.42 5.15 -1.21
N SER A 51 7.73 6.15 -0.73
CA SER A 51 8.29 7.49 -0.74
C SER A 51 9.13 7.69 0.51
N GLU A 52 9.87 8.76 0.54
CA GLU A 52 10.49 9.16 1.79
C GLU A 52 9.42 9.73 2.70
N MET A 53 9.78 10.00 3.93
CA MET A 53 8.83 10.55 4.87
C MET A 53 8.82 12.05 4.76
N PHE A 54 7.62 12.61 4.80
CA PHE A 54 7.44 14.05 4.73
C PHE A 54 6.87 14.54 6.04
N ALA A 55 7.48 15.58 6.60
CA ALA A 55 6.99 16.12 7.85
C ALA A 55 5.66 16.82 7.62
N ASN A 56 4.76 16.66 8.58
CA ASN A 56 3.53 17.41 8.54
C ASN A 56 3.83 18.83 8.97
N LYS A 57 2.92 19.72 8.66
CA LYS A 57 3.14 21.11 8.97
C LYS A 57 3.18 21.35 10.45
N GLY A 58 3.86 22.42 10.81
CA GLY A 58 3.93 22.86 12.18
C GLY A 58 4.92 22.07 12.96
N THR A 59 4.66 21.96 14.26
CA THR A 59 5.57 21.30 15.14
C THR A 59 5.15 19.88 15.43
N SER A 60 4.33 19.34 14.56
CA SER A 60 3.83 18.00 14.77
C SER A 60 4.97 16.99 14.73
N LYS A 61 4.84 15.95 15.53
CA LYS A 61 5.81 14.87 15.50
C LYS A 61 5.41 13.84 14.44
N TYR A 62 4.34 14.09 13.72
CA TYR A 62 3.84 13.12 12.76
C TYR A 62 4.35 13.42 11.38
N TYR A 63 4.60 12.35 10.66
CA TYR A 63 5.07 12.42 9.29
C TYR A 63 4.10 11.63 8.44
N ARG A 64 4.23 11.73 7.14
CA ARG A 64 3.45 10.93 6.25
C ARG A 64 4.34 10.34 5.19
N ALA A 65 3.93 9.22 4.69
CA ALA A 65 4.68 8.56 3.63
C ALA A 65 3.66 7.91 2.70
N TYR A 66 4.10 7.65 1.49
CA TYR A 66 3.22 7.09 0.47
C TYR A 66 3.85 5.84 -0.09
N SER A 67 3.02 4.90 -0.45
CA SER A 67 3.54 3.71 -1.10
C SER A 67 2.55 3.25 -2.14
N ASP A 68 3.07 2.56 -3.15
CA ASP A 68 2.26 1.98 -4.19
C ASP A 68 2.39 0.48 -4.06
N VAL A 69 1.25 -0.18 -3.96
CA VAL A 69 1.22 -1.60 -3.64
C VAL A 69 0.23 -2.29 -4.55
N ILE A 70 0.61 -3.46 -5.02
CA ILE A 70 -0.33 -4.28 -5.76
C ILE A 70 -0.71 -5.43 -4.86
N ILE A 71 -2.00 -5.53 -4.57
CA ILE A 71 -2.51 -6.55 -3.68
C ILE A 71 -2.72 -7.83 -4.46
N ARG A 72 -2.21 -8.93 -3.94
CA ARG A 72 -2.41 -10.21 -4.60
C ARG A 72 -3.74 -10.78 -4.13
N MET A 73 -4.59 -11.05 -5.08
CA MET A 73 -5.92 -11.51 -4.75
C MET A 73 -5.94 -13.01 -4.84
N GLU A 74 -5.67 -13.61 -3.73
CA GLU A 74 -5.50 -15.04 -3.69
C GLU A 74 -6.67 -15.82 -4.20
N GLY A 75 -7.82 -15.40 -3.86
CA GLY A 75 -8.97 -16.17 -4.22
C GLY A 75 -9.15 -16.30 -5.69
N GLU A 76 -8.53 -15.44 -6.42
CA GLU A 76 -8.73 -15.46 -7.82
C GLU A 76 -7.89 -16.45 -8.51
N ASN A 77 -6.95 -16.97 -7.84
CA ASN A 77 -6.08 -17.91 -8.45
C ASN A 77 -6.73 -19.24 -8.63
N GLU A 78 -7.80 -19.40 -7.98
CA GLU A 78 -8.46 -20.65 -8.10
C GLU A 78 -9.36 -20.70 -9.28
#